data_39f486c62e8a78176c383209c2b0c9cf
#
_entry.id   39f486c62e8a78176c383209c2b0c9cf
#
_cell.length_a   1.000
_cell.length_b   1.000
_cell.length_c   1.000
_cell.angle_alpha   90.00
_cell.angle_beta   90.00
_cell.angle_gamma   90.00
#
_symmetry.space_group_name_H-M   'P 1'
#
loop_
_entity.id
_entity.type
_entity.pdbx_description
1 polymer ?
#
loop_
_entity_poly.entity_id
_entity_poly.type
_entity_poly.pdbx_seq_one_letter_code
_entity_poly.pdbx_strand_id
1 'polypeptide(L)'
;WPEADLALRCYPEVPANISMPWDAADGYMLNESDAPVRLILNDRYGALSCAFPEAQVWHDSFCARIATQQNRLENGLPEATFLEYPDFSDADRLDNVSSRDTQVLVRIPKQKEQLSAQLYYLAKVYPDATILLAGMAKHIPIPLLNWLEEKAEHYEQLPVVRKARLVKLRGLSKFSDVAPVTRRYDISGFSLSAPAGVFCGDRPDPGARALLKHLPTGQTGTICDLGCGNGILSAHIAKSNPQATLIATDDSQ
;
A
#
# COMPACT_ATOMS: atom_id res chain seq x y z
N TRP A 1 -17.82 9.13 -10.20
CA TRP A 1 -18.10 8.99 -8.77
C TRP A 1 -19.13 10.05 -8.36
N PRO A 2 -20.40 9.67 -8.38
CA PRO A 2 -21.51 10.63 -8.18
C PRO A 2 -21.48 11.35 -6.82
N GLU A 3 -21.05 10.64 -5.76
CA GLU A 3 -21.02 11.22 -4.41
C GLU A 3 -20.05 12.39 -4.27
N ALA A 4 -19.02 12.46 -5.12
CA ALA A 4 -18.00 13.51 -5.11
C ALA A 4 -18.01 14.36 -6.39
N ASP A 5 -18.95 14.13 -7.32
CA ASP A 5 -19.00 14.77 -8.65
C ASP A 5 -17.67 14.66 -9.43
N LEU A 6 -17.08 13.47 -9.44
CA LEU A 6 -15.79 13.18 -10.06
C LEU A 6 -15.92 12.19 -11.22
N ALA A 7 -15.23 12.48 -12.32
CA ALA A 7 -15.02 11.55 -13.43
C ALA A 7 -13.79 10.70 -13.13
N LEU A 8 -13.96 9.40 -12.85
CA LEU A 8 -12.86 8.51 -12.49
C LEU A 8 -12.80 7.30 -13.43
N ARG A 9 -11.57 6.84 -13.72
CA ARG A 9 -11.29 5.65 -14.53
C ARG A 9 -10.32 4.71 -13.82
N CYS A 10 -10.42 3.43 -14.14
CA CYS A 10 -9.40 2.46 -13.75
C CYS A 10 -8.15 2.62 -14.63
N TYR A 11 -6.98 2.39 -14.06
CA TYR A 11 -5.74 2.26 -14.82
C TYR A 11 -4.97 1.01 -14.35
N PRO A 12 -4.52 0.14 -15.25
CA PRO A 12 -4.90 0.08 -16.67
C PRO A 12 -6.41 0.03 -16.87
N GLU A 13 -6.88 0.46 -18.04
CA GLU A 13 -8.31 0.45 -18.35
C GLU A 13 -8.88 -0.97 -18.25
N VAL A 14 -9.99 -1.10 -17.54
CA VAL A 14 -10.78 -2.32 -17.46
C VAL A 14 -12.25 -2.00 -17.69
N PRO A 15 -13.03 -2.92 -18.29
CA PRO A 15 -14.46 -2.73 -18.43
C PRO A 15 -15.15 -2.44 -17.09
N ALA A 16 -16.08 -1.48 -17.05
CA ALA A 16 -16.77 -1.05 -15.84
C ALA A 16 -17.55 -2.19 -15.13
N ASN A 17 -17.95 -3.23 -15.85
CA ASN A 17 -18.58 -4.43 -15.28
C ASN A 17 -17.59 -5.35 -14.55
N ILE A 18 -16.26 -5.13 -14.71
CA ILE A 18 -15.22 -5.90 -14.03
C ILE A 18 -14.71 -5.17 -12.80
N SER A 19 -14.45 -3.85 -12.90
CA SER A 19 -13.97 -3.05 -11.80
C SER A 19 -14.42 -1.60 -11.93
N MET A 20 -14.79 -1.00 -10.81
CA MET A 20 -15.00 0.44 -10.69
C MET A 20 -13.75 1.07 -10.06
N PRO A 21 -13.43 2.34 -10.39
CA PRO A 21 -12.29 3.04 -9.79
C PRO A 21 -12.52 3.46 -8.33
N TRP A 22 -13.67 3.19 -7.76
CA TRP A 22 -14.01 3.37 -6.33
C TRP A 22 -14.90 2.23 -5.85
N ASP A 23 -15.02 2.07 -4.53
CA ASP A 23 -15.99 1.16 -3.92
C ASP A 23 -16.73 1.81 -2.73
N ALA A 24 -17.59 1.06 -2.07
CA ALA A 24 -18.37 1.56 -0.94
C ALA A 24 -17.52 2.03 0.24
N ALA A 25 -16.27 1.56 0.38
CA ALA A 25 -15.40 2.01 1.44
C ALA A 25 -14.82 3.41 1.15
N ASP A 26 -14.60 3.77 -0.11
CA ASP A 26 -14.20 5.13 -0.49
C ASP A 26 -15.32 6.12 -0.20
N GLY A 27 -16.55 5.80 -0.59
CA GLY A 27 -17.73 6.61 -0.27
C GLY A 27 -17.97 6.71 1.24
N TYR A 28 -17.70 5.65 2.00
CA TYR A 28 -17.85 5.68 3.45
C TYR A 28 -16.81 6.61 4.09
N MET A 29 -15.54 6.55 3.67
CA MET A 29 -14.50 7.47 4.14
C MET A 29 -14.83 8.92 3.79
N LEU A 30 -15.30 9.18 2.57
CA LEU A 30 -15.72 10.51 2.15
C LEU A 30 -16.78 11.11 3.09
N ASN A 31 -17.82 10.32 3.40
CA ASN A 31 -18.93 10.77 4.24
C ASN A 31 -18.56 10.94 5.72
N GLU A 32 -17.58 10.18 6.22
CA GLU A 32 -17.13 10.21 7.62
C GLU A 32 -15.93 11.14 7.85
N SER A 33 -15.42 11.76 6.80
CA SER A 33 -14.34 12.74 6.90
C SER A 33 -14.91 14.10 7.32
N ASP A 34 -14.66 14.48 8.56
CA ASP A 34 -15.19 15.68 9.22
C ASP A 34 -14.09 16.69 9.62
N ALA A 35 -12.84 16.43 9.21
CA ALA A 35 -11.68 17.27 9.45
C ALA A 35 -10.71 17.27 8.25
N PRO A 36 -9.73 18.20 8.17
CA PRO A 36 -8.77 18.25 7.08
C PRO A 36 -7.99 16.93 6.92
N VAL A 37 -8.03 16.35 5.72
CA VAL A 37 -7.29 15.14 5.37
C VAL A 37 -5.85 15.50 4.99
N ARG A 38 -4.86 14.93 5.68
CA ARG A 38 -3.44 15.20 5.45
C ARG A 38 -2.75 14.16 4.60
N LEU A 39 -3.14 12.90 4.75
CA LEU A 39 -2.49 11.79 4.06
C LEU A 39 -3.53 10.72 3.71
N ILE A 40 -3.39 10.15 2.52
CA ILE A 40 -4.23 9.07 2.02
C ILE A 40 -3.33 7.89 1.65
N LEU A 41 -3.63 6.71 2.21
CA LEU A 41 -2.87 5.49 1.99
C LEU A 41 -3.67 4.46 1.18
N ASN A 42 -2.99 3.83 0.23
CA ASN A 42 -3.49 2.70 -0.55
C ASN A 42 -4.73 3.02 -1.42
N ASP A 43 -4.84 4.24 -1.89
CA ASP A 43 -5.90 4.69 -2.80
C ASP A 43 -5.61 4.23 -4.24
N ARG A 44 -6.15 3.08 -4.60
CA ARG A 44 -5.78 2.32 -5.80
C ARG A 44 -5.90 3.09 -7.12
N TYR A 45 -6.90 3.95 -7.22
CA TYR A 45 -7.18 4.71 -8.46
C TYR A 45 -7.21 6.22 -8.23
N GLY A 46 -6.92 6.68 -7.03
CA GLY A 46 -6.92 8.10 -6.70
C GLY A 46 -8.30 8.69 -6.44
N ALA A 47 -9.31 7.88 -6.13
CA ALA A 47 -10.66 8.37 -5.85
C ALA A 47 -10.69 9.32 -4.65
N LEU A 48 -10.12 8.90 -3.53
CA LEU A 48 -10.00 9.74 -2.33
C LEU A 48 -9.05 10.91 -2.57
N SER A 49 -7.95 10.69 -3.31
CA SER A 49 -7.00 11.75 -3.67
C SER A 49 -7.65 12.85 -4.52
N CYS A 50 -8.59 12.52 -5.40
CA CYS A 50 -9.38 13.50 -6.13
C CYS A 50 -10.38 14.23 -5.23
N ALA A 51 -10.99 13.53 -4.27
CA ALA A 51 -11.94 14.14 -3.34
C ALA A 51 -11.26 15.06 -2.30
N PHE A 52 -10.00 14.77 -1.95
CA PHE A 52 -9.19 15.54 -1.00
C PHE A 52 -7.87 15.99 -1.65
N PRO A 53 -7.90 16.96 -2.59
CA PRO A 53 -6.76 17.30 -3.43
C PRO A 53 -5.57 17.91 -2.68
N GLU A 54 -5.75 18.42 -1.47
CA GLU A 54 -4.68 18.97 -0.62
C GLU A 54 -3.91 17.89 0.17
N ALA A 55 -4.44 16.65 0.21
CA ALA A 55 -3.79 15.56 0.92
C ALA A 55 -2.61 14.99 0.13
N GLN A 56 -1.55 14.62 0.86
CA GLN A 56 -0.49 13.78 0.31
C GLN A 56 -1.01 12.35 0.07
N VAL A 57 -0.38 11.63 -0.84
CA VAL A 57 -0.76 10.25 -1.17
C VAL A 57 0.43 9.33 -0.93
N TRP A 58 0.20 8.23 -0.22
CA TRP A 58 1.17 7.16 -0.07
C TRP A 58 0.64 5.87 -0.69
N HIS A 59 1.29 5.44 -1.76
CA HIS A 59 0.99 4.19 -2.42
C HIS A 59 2.27 3.52 -2.91
N ASP A 60 2.40 2.22 -2.67
CA ASP A 60 3.51 1.40 -3.12
C ASP A 60 3.41 0.99 -4.60
N SER A 61 2.20 0.95 -5.16
CA SER A 61 1.96 0.59 -6.56
C SER A 61 2.22 1.76 -7.50
N PHE A 62 3.09 1.54 -8.49
CA PHE A 62 3.37 2.48 -9.57
C PHE A 62 2.12 2.74 -10.44
N CYS A 63 1.36 1.69 -10.76
CA CYS A 63 0.10 1.82 -11.51
C CYS A 63 -0.93 2.67 -10.77
N ALA A 64 -1.02 2.55 -9.44
CA ALA A 64 -1.90 3.39 -8.64
C ALA A 64 -1.49 4.87 -8.65
N ARG A 65 -0.17 5.15 -8.62
CA ARG A 65 0.35 6.53 -8.75
C ARG A 65 -0.03 7.14 -10.10
N ILE A 66 0.13 6.38 -11.20
CA ILE A 66 -0.29 6.83 -12.54
C ILE A 66 -1.81 7.06 -12.59
N ALA A 67 -2.61 6.11 -12.08
CA ALA A 67 -4.06 6.23 -12.04
C ALA A 67 -4.50 7.50 -11.31
N THR A 68 -3.89 7.78 -10.16
CA THR A 68 -4.15 8.97 -9.36
C THR A 68 -3.85 10.24 -10.16
N GLN A 69 -2.70 10.34 -10.82
CA GLN A 69 -2.33 11.52 -11.61
C GLN A 69 -3.28 11.73 -12.79
N GLN A 70 -3.63 10.66 -13.51
CA GLN A 70 -4.56 10.75 -14.64
C GLN A 70 -5.96 11.18 -14.21
N ASN A 71 -6.50 10.59 -13.13
CA ASN A 71 -7.81 10.96 -12.63
C ASN A 71 -7.84 12.40 -12.09
N ARG A 72 -6.77 12.87 -11.46
CA ARG A 72 -6.66 14.28 -11.04
C ARG A 72 -6.64 15.22 -12.25
N LEU A 73 -5.85 14.90 -13.27
CA LEU A 73 -5.78 15.69 -14.49
C LEU A 73 -7.14 15.77 -15.19
N GLU A 74 -7.87 14.65 -15.32
CA GLU A 74 -9.21 14.62 -15.93
C GLU A 74 -10.24 15.48 -15.17
N ASN A 75 -10.05 15.66 -13.86
CA ASN A 75 -10.91 16.49 -13.03
C ASN A 75 -10.38 17.93 -12.84
N GLY A 76 -9.34 18.34 -13.57
CA GLY A 76 -8.77 19.68 -13.48
C GLY A 76 -8.11 19.99 -12.13
N LEU A 77 -7.69 18.96 -11.39
CA LEU A 77 -7.04 19.07 -10.08
C LEU A 77 -5.51 19.20 -10.23
N PRO A 78 -4.83 19.81 -9.26
CA PRO A 78 -3.36 19.85 -9.26
C PRO A 78 -2.77 18.43 -9.15
N GLU A 79 -1.52 18.26 -9.57
CA GLU A 79 -0.80 16.99 -9.44
C GLU A 79 -0.78 16.51 -7.98
N ALA A 80 -0.87 15.19 -7.79
CA ALA A 80 -0.79 14.61 -6.46
C ALA A 80 0.66 14.70 -5.92
N THR A 81 0.80 15.07 -4.66
CA THR A 81 2.06 14.97 -3.95
C THR A 81 2.17 13.57 -3.34
N PHE A 82 3.10 12.77 -3.86
CA PHE A 82 3.34 11.43 -3.34
C PHE A 82 4.39 11.44 -2.23
N LEU A 83 4.08 10.73 -1.16
CA LEU A 83 5.07 10.38 -0.16
C LEU A 83 5.87 9.18 -0.68
N GLU A 84 7.19 9.30 -0.71
CA GLU A 84 8.06 8.17 -1.02
C GLU A 84 8.01 7.13 0.10
N TYR A 85 8.29 5.86 -0.24
CA TYR A 85 8.27 4.80 0.76
C TYR A 85 9.32 5.12 1.85
N PRO A 86 8.90 5.26 3.11
CA PRO A 86 9.83 5.68 4.16
C PRO A 86 10.86 4.59 4.43
N ASP A 87 12.12 5.01 4.55
CA ASP A 87 13.15 4.15 5.10
C ASP A 87 12.95 4.00 6.62
N PHE A 88 12.38 2.90 7.04
CA PHE A 88 12.13 2.61 8.45
C PHE A 88 13.40 2.40 9.28
N SER A 89 14.59 2.29 8.65
CA SER A 89 15.86 2.28 9.37
C SER A 89 16.20 3.65 9.98
N ASP A 90 15.65 4.74 9.42
CA ASP A 90 15.80 6.11 9.88
C ASP A 90 14.53 6.67 10.57
N ALA A 91 13.67 5.79 11.07
CA ALA A 91 12.39 6.19 11.69
C ALA A 91 12.53 7.20 12.85
N ASP A 92 13.69 7.26 13.50
CA ASP A 92 13.97 8.25 14.56
C ASP A 92 14.25 9.66 14.01
N ARG A 93 14.41 9.81 12.69
CA ARG A 93 14.56 11.11 12.01
C ARG A 93 13.26 11.63 11.41
N LEU A 94 12.15 10.88 11.55
CA LEU A 94 10.86 11.35 11.06
C LEU A 94 10.36 12.47 11.99
N ASP A 95 10.25 13.68 11.46
CA ASP A 95 9.71 14.81 12.17
C ASP A 95 8.23 14.60 12.48
N ASN A 96 7.87 14.84 13.74
CA ASN A 96 6.47 14.83 14.17
C ASN A 96 5.76 16.03 13.55
N VAL A 97 4.74 15.76 12.74
CA VAL A 97 3.88 16.80 12.17
C VAL A 97 2.74 17.07 13.14
N SER A 98 2.55 18.35 13.53
CA SER A 98 1.36 18.72 14.31
C SER A 98 0.10 18.29 13.57
N SER A 99 -0.57 17.26 14.09
CA SER A 99 -1.66 16.55 13.43
C SER A 99 -2.99 16.59 14.20
N ARG A 100 -3.06 17.44 15.24
CA ARG A 100 -4.32 17.65 15.96
C ARG A 100 -5.39 18.17 15.02
N ASP A 101 -6.59 17.66 15.18
CA ASP A 101 -7.75 18.02 14.36
C ASP A 101 -7.57 17.75 12.87
N THR A 102 -6.72 16.78 12.52
CA THR A 102 -6.53 16.29 11.16
C THR A 102 -6.82 14.80 11.04
N GLN A 103 -7.05 14.36 9.80
CA GLN A 103 -7.36 12.97 9.49
C GLN A 103 -6.35 12.37 8.51
N VAL A 104 -6.14 11.07 8.67
CA VAL A 104 -5.43 10.22 7.72
C VAL A 104 -6.38 9.12 7.27
N LEU A 105 -6.52 8.94 5.96
CA LEU A 105 -7.36 7.92 5.36
C LEU A 105 -6.51 6.71 4.94
N VAL A 106 -6.89 5.53 5.39
CA VAL A 106 -6.17 4.29 5.09
C VAL A 106 -7.11 3.26 4.49
N ARG A 107 -6.95 3.00 3.20
CA ARG A 107 -7.56 1.81 2.59
C ARG A 107 -6.82 0.59 3.13
N ILE A 108 -7.54 -0.29 3.84
CA ILE A 108 -6.91 -1.46 4.47
C ILE A 108 -6.30 -2.36 3.40
N PRO A 109 -4.96 -2.57 3.41
CA PRO A 109 -4.30 -3.43 2.44
C PRO A 109 -4.58 -4.91 2.73
N LYS A 110 -4.31 -5.78 1.75
CA LYS A 110 -4.51 -7.22 1.90
C LYS A 110 -3.56 -7.85 2.93
N GLN A 111 -2.36 -7.30 3.04
CA GLN A 111 -1.31 -7.83 3.92
C GLN A 111 -1.30 -7.06 5.25
N LYS A 112 -1.44 -7.80 6.36
CA LYS A 112 -1.39 -7.22 7.72
C LYS A 112 -0.04 -6.57 8.00
N GLU A 113 1.04 -7.15 7.48
CA GLU A 113 2.41 -6.65 7.65
C GLU A 113 2.57 -5.26 7.04
N GLN A 114 2.00 -5.02 5.86
CA GLN A 114 1.99 -3.70 5.23
C GLN A 114 1.21 -2.69 6.08
N LEU A 115 0.02 -3.06 6.55
CA LEU A 115 -0.76 -2.19 7.44
C LEU A 115 0.00 -1.90 8.75
N SER A 116 0.67 -2.90 9.32
CA SER A 116 1.45 -2.73 10.55
C SER A 116 2.60 -1.74 10.35
N ALA A 117 3.31 -1.81 9.21
CA ALA A 117 4.36 -0.86 8.86
C ALA A 117 3.81 0.56 8.66
N GLN A 118 2.65 0.68 7.98
CA GLN A 118 1.99 1.96 7.78
C GLN A 118 1.55 2.59 9.11
N LEU A 119 0.93 1.81 10.00
CA LEU A 119 0.51 2.30 11.32
C LEU A 119 1.70 2.66 12.23
N TYR A 120 2.83 1.93 12.12
CA TYR A 120 4.08 2.31 12.78
C TYR A 120 4.56 3.70 12.33
N TYR A 121 4.59 3.94 11.00
CA TYR A 121 4.93 5.24 10.45
C TYR A 121 3.98 6.34 10.95
N LEU A 122 2.66 6.08 10.89
CA LEU A 122 1.65 7.04 11.34
C LEU A 122 1.79 7.36 12.83
N ALA A 123 2.13 6.37 13.66
CA ALA A 123 2.38 6.57 15.08
C ALA A 123 3.59 7.48 15.36
N LYS A 124 4.57 7.50 14.48
CA LYS A 124 5.76 8.37 14.60
C LYS A 124 5.52 9.78 14.05
N VAL A 125 4.87 9.88 12.89
CA VAL A 125 4.76 11.16 12.15
C VAL A 125 3.46 11.90 12.45
N TYR A 126 2.36 11.18 12.68
CA TYR A 126 1.02 11.72 12.90
C TYR A 126 0.37 11.19 14.20
N PRO A 127 1.04 11.28 15.37
CA PRO A 127 0.60 10.62 16.60
C PRO A 127 -0.77 11.11 17.09
N ASP A 128 -1.14 12.35 16.81
CA ASP A 128 -2.37 12.99 17.25
C ASP A 128 -3.51 12.96 16.23
N ALA A 129 -3.25 12.44 15.01
CA ALA A 129 -4.27 12.39 13.96
C ALA A 129 -5.36 11.36 14.26
N THR A 130 -6.57 11.61 13.74
CA THR A 130 -7.60 10.58 13.65
C THR A 130 -7.36 9.75 12.40
N ILE A 131 -7.21 8.44 12.54
CA ILE A 131 -7.01 7.52 11.43
C ILE A 131 -8.34 6.85 11.09
N LEU A 132 -8.80 7.03 9.86
CA LEU A 132 -9.94 6.33 9.30
C LEU A 132 -9.45 5.15 8.46
N LEU A 133 -9.72 3.92 8.92
CA LEU A 133 -9.38 2.70 8.17
C LEU A 133 -10.65 2.11 7.57
N ALA A 134 -10.68 1.93 6.26
CA ALA A 134 -11.83 1.29 5.62
C ALA A 134 -11.46 0.26 4.55
N GLY A 135 -12.40 -0.63 4.32
CA GLY A 135 -12.33 -1.66 3.29
C GLY A 135 -13.63 -2.44 3.20
N MET A 136 -13.74 -3.31 2.20
CA MET A 136 -14.90 -4.19 2.09
C MET A 136 -14.90 -5.22 3.22
N ALA A 137 -16.00 -5.35 3.95
CA ALA A 137 -16.09 -6.15 5.19
C ALA A 137 -15.64 -7.61 5.00
N LYS A 138 -15.90 -8.20 3.82
CA LYS A 138 -15.47 -9.58 3.48
C LYS A 138 -13.95 -9.78 3.47
N HIS A 139 -13.18 -8.69 3.36
CA HIS A 139 -11.70 -8.72 3.31
C HIS A 139 -11.06 -8.29 4.63
N ILE A 140 -11.86 -7.94 5.64
CA ILE A 140 -11.38 -7.49 6.95
C ILE A 140 -11.70 -8.59 7.98
N PRO A 141 -10.74 -9.46 8.30
CA PRO A 141 -10.95 -10.55 9.24
C PRO A 141 -11.04 -10.05 10.68
N ILE A 142 -11.84 -10.73 11.51
CA ILE A 142 -12.02 -10.40 12.94
C ILE A 142 -10.68 -10.29 13.69
N PRO A 143 -9.68 -11.18 13.50
CA PRO A 143 -8.39 -11.03 14.17
C PRO A 143 -7.67 -9.71 13.88
N LEU A 144 -7.88 -9.11 12.70
CA LEU A 144 -7.33 -7.79 12.38
C LEU A 144 -8.00 -6.69 13.21
N LEU A 145 -9.33 -6.76 13.36
CA LEU A 145 -10.08 -5.79 14.17
C LEU A 145 -9.68 -5.87 15.65
N ASN A 146 -9.59 -7.06 16.19
CA ASN A 146 -9.15 -7.28 17.57
C ASN A 146 -7.73 -6.73 17.80
N TRP A 147 -6.83 -6.91 16.84
CA TRP A 147 -5.48 -6.37 16.91
C TRP A 147 -5.45 -4.84 16.86
N LEU A 148 -6.30 -4.20 16.05
CA LEU A 148 -6.44 -2.74 16.00
C LEU A 148 -7.00 -2.20 17.33
N GLU A 149 -8.02 -2.84 17.89
CA GLU A 149 -8.64 -2.48 19.16
C GLU A 149 -7.66 -2.60 20.33
N GLU A 150 -6.85 -3.67 20.38
CA GLU A 150 -5.82 -3.87 21.41
C GLU A 150 -4.73 -2.79 21.37
N LYS A 151 -4.36 -2.34 20.16
CA LYS A 151 -3.24 -1.43 19.95
C LYS A 151 -3.60 0.04 20.02
N ALA A 152 -4.80 0.45 19.62
CA ALA A 152 -5.22 1.83 19.68
C ALA A 152 -5.64 2.23 21.10
N GLU A 153 -5.42 3.49 21.47
CA GLU A 153 -5.94 4.03 22.73
C GLU A 153 -7.44 4.25 22.66
N HIS A 154 -7.91 4.70 21.51
CA HIS A 154 -9.32 4.85 21.19
C HIS A 154 -9.63 4.11 19.89
N TYR A 155 -10.53 3.15 19.96
CA TYR A 155 -11.01 2.35 18.86
C TYR A 155 -12.52 2.50 18.75
N GLU A 156 -13.01 2.88 17.58
CA GLU A 156 -14.42 2.97 17.28
C GLU A 156 -14.70 2.24 15.96
N GLN A 157 -15.50 1.18 16.02
CA GLN A 157 -15.98 0.50 14.83
C GLN A 157 -17.36 1.02 14.47
N LEU A 158 -17.47 1.68 13.33
CA LEU A 158 -18.74 2.21 12.83
C LEU A 158 -19.62 1.09 12.21
N PRO A 159 -20.94 1.31 12.09
CA PRO A 159 -21.85 0.35 11.44
C PRO A 159 -21.38 0.00 10.03
N VAL A 160 -21.68 -1.22 9.57
CA VAL A 160 -21.37 -1.63 8.19
C VAL A 160 -22.33 -0.95 7.22
N VAL A 161 -21.79 -0.21 6.24
CA VAL A 161 -22.57 0.50 5.21
C VAL A 161 -22.22 -0.07 3.83
N ARG A 162 -23.22 -0.51 3.05
CA ARG A 162 -23.04 -1.07 1.69
C ARG A 162 -21.94 -2.14 1.62
N LYS A 163 -21.83 -2.98 2.64
CA LYS A 163 -20.78 -4.01 2.82
C LYS A 163 -19.37 -3.44 3.04
N ALA A 164 -19.18 -2.16 3.23
CA ALA A 164 -17.95 -1.54 3.68
C ALA A 164 -17.93 -1.45 5.21
N ARG A 165 -16.76 -1.60 5.79
CA ARG A 165 -16.45 -1.42 7.20
C ARG A 165 -15.49 -0.27 7.36
N LEU A 166 -15.72 0.56 8.37
CA LEU A 166 -14.86 1.66 8.75
C LEU A 166 -14.56 1.61 10.25
N VAL A 167 -13.32 1.87 10.59
CA VAL A 167 -12.81 1.98 11.96
C VAL A 167 -12.12 3.31 12.12
N LYS A 168 -12.41 4.04 13.20
CA LYS A 168 -11.70 5.25 13.63
C LYS A 168 -10.72 4.90 14.74
N LEU A 169 -9.46 5.29 14.60
CA LEU A 169 -8.43 5.13 15.64
C LEU A 169 -7.89 6.48 16.07
N ARG A 170 -7.54 6.60 17.35
CA ARG A 170 -6.76 7.70 17.92
C ARG A 170 -5.80 7.15 18.96
N GLY A 171 -4.67 7.86 19.18
CA GLY A 171 -3.65 7.42 20.12
C GLY A 171 -2.96 6.14 19.61
N LEU A 172 -1.95 6.32 18.78
CA LEU A 172 -1.26 5.24 18.06
C LEU A 172 0.01 4.76 18.76
N SER A 173 0.29 5.21 20.00
CA SER A 173 1.58 5.00 20.69
C SER A 173 2.05 3.55 20.65
N LYS A 174 1.16 2.58 20.91
CA LYS A 174 1.50 1.15 20.91
C LYS A 174 1.82 0.55 19.54
N PHE A 175 1.49 1.25 18.44
CA PHE A 175 1.91 0.80 17.11
C PHE A 175 3.39 1.10 16.85
N SER A 176 4.00 2.04 17.60
CA SER A 176 5.42 2.36 17.51
C SER A 176 6.34 1.42 18.33
N ASP A 177 5.79 0.48 19.10
CA ASP A 177 6.57 -0.44 19.93
C ASP A 177 7.37 -1.47 19.12
N VAL A 178 6.88 -1.81 17.94
CA VAL A 178 7.50 -2.84 17.10
C VAL A 178 7.74 -2.27 15.70
N ALA A 179 9.01 -1.97 15.42
CA ALA A 179 9.42 -1.51 14.10
C ALA A 179 9.11 -2.55 13.01
N PRO A 180 8.81 -2.11 11.78
CA PRO A 180 8.63 -3.00 10.65
C PRO A 180 9.87 -3.87 10.42
N VAL A 181 9.65 -5.17 10.26
CA VAL A 181 10.76 -6.12 10.07
C VAL A 181 10.98 -6.34 8.59
N THR A 182 12.18 -6.04 8.11
CA THR A 182 12.65 -6.55 6.82
C THR A 182 12.93 -8.04 6.98
N ARG A 183 12.16 -8.87 6.32
CA ARG A 183 12.34 -10.32 6.35
C ARG A 183 13.53 -10.71 5.50
N ARG A 184 14.29 -11.70 5.97
CA ARG A 184 15.46 -12.23 5.26
C ARG A 184 15.39 -13.75 5.22
N TYR A 185 15.79 -14.32 4.10
CA TYR A 185 15.97 -15.76 3.99
C TYR A 185 17.03 -16.09 2.93
N ASP A 186 17.68 -17.25 3.12
CA ASP A 186 18.71 -17.73 2.20
C ASP A 186 18.17 -18.83 1.30
N ILE A 187 18.42 -18.71 0.01
CA ILE A 187 18.06 -19.72 -0.97
C ILE A 187 19.07 -19.79 -2.12
N SER A 188 19.52 -21.01 -2.44
CA SER A 188 20.40 -21.29 -3.59
C SER A 188 21.66 -20.41 -3.64
N GLY A 189 22.19 -20.03 -2.47
CA GLY A 189 23.38 -19.19 -2.35
C GLY A 189 23.14 -17.69 -2.49
N PHE A 190 21.88 -17.24 -2.38
CA PHE A 190 21.49 -15.83 -2.27
C PHE A 190 20.87 -15.55 -0.93
N SER A 191 21.21 -14.39 -0.35
CA SER A 191 20.51 -13.82 0.80
C SER A 191 19.53 -12.77 0.27
N LEU A 192 18.25 -13.04 0.41
CA LEU A 192 17.17 -12.17 -0.05
C LEU A 192 16.58 -11.41 1.12
N SER A 193 16.26 -10.15 0.91
CA SER A 193 15.58 -9.31 1.89
C SER A 193 14.32 -8.72 1.28
N ALA A 194 13.24 -8.68 2.07
CA ALA A 194 11.97 -8.14 1.65
C ALA A 194 11.38 -7.25 2.75
N PRO A 195 11.10 -5.97 2.45
CA PRO A 195 10.35 -5.13 3.37
C PRO A 195 8.91 -5.62 3.54
N ALA A 196 8.20 -5.04 4.52
CA ALA A 196 6.80 -5.36 4.75
C ALA A 196 5.95 -5.00 3.53
N GLY A 197 5.08 -5.93 3.10
CA GLY A 197 4.23 -5.76 1.92
C GLY A 197 4.73 -6.49 0.66
N VAL A 198 6.00 -6.88 0.60
CA VAL A 198 6.52 -7.67 -0.52
C VAL A 198 5.95 -9.08 -0.51
N PHE A 199 5.48 -9.54 -1.67
CA PHE A 199 4.92 -10.88 -1.82
C PHE A 199 5.95 -11.96 -1.48
N CYS A 200 5.54 -12.95 -0.65
CA CYS A 200 6.41 -14.05 -0.19
C CYS A 200 7.77 -13.59 0.38
N GLY A 201 7.76 -12.54 1.21
CA GLY A 201 8.98 -11.98 1.78
C GLY A 201 9.72 -12.89 2.78
N ASP A 202 9.07 -13.95 3.32
CA ASP A 202 9.63 -14.88 4.32
C ASP A 202 10.03 -16.24 3.74
N ARG A 203 9.63 -16.54 2.51
CA ARG A 203 9.92 -17.83 1.85
C ARG A 203 9.69 -17.71 0.34
N PRO A 204 10.35 -18.56 -0.46
CA PRO A 204 10.09 -18.59 -1.90
C PRO A 204 8.68 -19.06 -2.19
N ASP A 205 8.01 -18.37 -3.11
CA ASP A 205 6.75 -18.81 -3.69
C ASP A 205 6.87 -20.21 -4.32
N PRO A 206 5.86 -21.10 -4.19
CA PRO A 206 5.88 -22.40 -4.83
C PRO A 206 6.07 -22.34 -6.35
N GLY A 207 5.48 -21.34 -7.03
CA GLY A 207 5.67 -21.11 -8.46
C GLY A 207 7.10 -20.73 -8.80
N ALA A 208 7.70 -19.81 -8.05
CA ALA A 208 9.10 -19.44 -8.21
C ALA A 208 10.02 -20.64 -8.00
N ARG A 209 9.78 -21.47 -6.96
CA ARG A 209 10.55 -22.73 -6.75
C ARG A 209 10.48 -23.69 -7.91
N ALA A 210 9.30 -23.87 -8.49
CA ALA A 210 9.14 -24.73 -9.66
C ALA A 210 9.91 -24.18 -10.87
N LEU A 211 9.80 -22.86 -11.09
CA LEU A 211 10.41 -22.19 -12.23
C LEU A 211 11.94 -22.14 -12.16
N LEU A 212 12.53 -22.04 -10.95
CA LEU A 212 13.99 -22.03 -10.76
C LEU A 212 14.73 -23.15 -11.49
N LYS A 213 14.13 -24.33 -11.62
CA LYS A 213 14.73 -25.50 -12.30
C LYS A 213 14.69 -25.41 -13.82
N HIS A 214 13.93 -24.48 -14.36
CA HIS A 214 13.68 -24.31 -15.79
C HIS A 214 14.14 -22.96 -16.33
N LEU A 215 14.84 -22.18 -15.52
CA LEU A 215 15.36 -20.88 -15.95
C LEU A 215 16.40 -21.05 -17.08
N PRO A 216 16.44 -20.14 -18.04
CA PRO A 216 17.42 -20.18 -19.12
C PRO A 216 18.84 -19.98 -18.56
N THR A 217 19.81 -20.66 -19.18
CA THR A 217 21.23 -20.54 -18.83
C THR A 217 22.07 -20.24 -20.06
N GLY A 218 23.21 -19.56 -19.90
CA GLY A 218 24.13 -19.26 -20.99
C GLY A 218 23.58 -18.32 -22.08
N GLN A 219 22.55 -17.57 -21.73
CA GLN A 219 21.93 -16.62 -22.66
C GLN A 219 22.74 -15.32 -22.76
N THR A 220 22.62 -14.68 -23.91
CA THR A 220 23.09 -13.31 -24.20
C THR A 220 21.90 -12.43 -24.58
N GLY A 221 22.09 -11.11 -24.62
CA GLY A 221 21.02 -10.16 -24.94
C GLY A 221 20.24 -9.73 -23.71
N THR A 222 18.95 -9.41 -23.87
CA THR A 222 18.11 -8.87 -22.79
C THR A 222 17.11 -9.89 -22.30
N ILE A 223 17.04 -10.09 -20.98
CA ILE A 223 16.04 -10.93 -20.28
C ILE A 223 15.23 -10.03 -19.37
N CYS A 224 13.91 -10.16 -19.39
CA CYS A 224 13.02 -9.41 -18.52
C CYS A 224 12.36 -10.35 -17.51
N ASP A 225 12.45 -9.99 -16.20
CA ASP A 225 11.69 -10.58 -15.11
C ASP A 225 10.53 -9.64 -14.77
N LEU A 226 9.34 -9.98 -15.23
CA LEU A 226 8.14 -9.17 -15.06
C LEU A 226 7.37 -9.63 -13.82
N GLY A 227 7.21 -8.71 -12.84
CA GLY A 227 6.67 -9.04 -11.52
C GLY A 227 7.72 -9.74 -10.65
N CYS A 228 8.91 -9.15 -10.58
CA CYS A 228 10.09 -9.78 -9.97
C CYS A 228 9.96 -9.99 -8.44
N GLY A 229 9.03 -9.31 -7.77
CA GLY A 229 8.83 -9.39 -6.32
C GLY A 229 10.14 -9.15 -5.55
N ASN A 230 10.53 -10.11 -4.72
CA ASN A 230 11.79 -10.06 -3.96
C ASN A 230 13.06 -10.37 -4.78
N GLY A 231 12.94 -10.57 -6.10
CA GLY A 231 14.07 -10.73 -7.02
C GLY A 231 14.70 -12.12 -7.06
N ILE A 232 14.07 -13.17 -6.52
CA ILE A 232 14.65 -14.53 -6.49
C ILE A 232 14.95 -15.08 -7.87
N LEU A 233 14.04 -14.91 -8.84
CA LEU A 233 14.25 -15.35 -10.22
C LEU A 233 15.32 -14.51 -10.91
N SER A 234 15.25 -13.19 -10.74
CA SER A 234 16.24 -12.24 -11.23
C SER A 234 17.65 -12.60 -10.78
N ALA A 235 17.86 -12.90 -9.50
CA ALA A 235 19.16 -13.26 -8.95
C ALA A 235 19.72 -14.55 -9.60
N HIS A 236 18.86 -15.58 -9.80
CA HIS A 236 19.27 -16.82 -10.47
C HIS A 236 19.57 -16.61 -11.95
N ILE A 237 18.75 -15.82 -12.65
CA ILE A 237 18.97 -15.48 -14.06
C ILE A 237 20.29 -14.74 -14.24
N ALA A 238 20.56 -13.73 -13.41
CA ALA A 238 21.81 -12.97 -13.48
C ALA A 238 23.05 -13.86 -13.27
N LYS A 239 22.99 -14.77 -12.29
CA LYS A 239 24.09 -15.71 -11.99
C LYS A 239 24.34 -16.69 -13.15
N SER A 240 23.27 -17.17 -13.79
CA SER A 240 23.36 -18.19 -14.84
C SER A 240 23.62 -17.61 -16.25
N ASN A 241 23.49 -16.29 -16.41
CA ASN A 241 23.61 -15.59 -17.69
C ASN A 241 24.46 -14.30 -17.55
N PRO A 242 25.75 -14.38 -17.19
CA PRO A 242 26.58 -13.22 -16.87
C PRO A 242 26.83 -12.29 -18.06
N GLN A 243 26.50 -12.72 -19.30
CA GLN A 243 26.61 -11.91 -20.52
C GLN A 243 25.27 -11.27 -20.95
N ALA A 244 24.17 -11.55 -20.24
CA ALA A 244 22.86 -10.98 -20.51
C ALA A 244 22.64 -9.68 -19.73
N THR A 245 21.86 -8.77 -20.31
CA THR A 245 21.28 -7.63 -19.59
C THR A 245 19.98 -8.09 -18.95
N LEU A 246 19.87 -7.97 -17.63
CA LEU A 246 18.65 -8.29 -16.90
C LEU A 246 17.86 -7.02 -16.60
N ILE A 247 16.58 -7.05 -16.93
CA ILE A 247 15.59 -6.03 -16.53
C ILE A 247 14.62 -6.69 -15.58
N ALA A 248 14.62 -6.24 -14.32
CA ALA A 248 13.66 -6.67 -13.31
C ALA A 248 12.65 -5.55 -13.07
N THR A 249 11.35 -5.86 -13.15
CA THR A 249 10.27 -4.89 -12.98
C THR A 249 9.22 -5.42 -12.03
N ASP A 250 8.66 -4.54 -11.22
CA ASP A 250 7.48 -4.82 -10.39
C ASP A 250 6.59 -3.57 -10.30
N ASP A 251 5.33 -3.75 -9.91
CA ASP A 251 4.40 -2.64 -9.67
C ASP A 251 4.59 -2.05 -8.27
N SER A 252 5.04 -2.86 -7.31
CA SER A 252 5.30 -2.45 -5.92
C SER A 252 6.75 -1.94 -5.75
N GLN A 253 6.89 -0.83 -5.03
CA GLN A 253 8.19 -0.22 -4.67
C GLN A 253 8.77 -0.80 -3.39
#